data_43e90a4b6729e7b69614f56bc7c9ad8e
#
_entry.id   43e90a4b6729e7b69614f56bc7c9ad8e
#
_cell.length_a   1.000
_cell.length_b   1.000
_cell.length_c   1.000
_cell.angle_alpha   90.00
_cell.angle_beta   90.00
_cell.angle_gamma   90.00
#
_symmetry.space_group_name_H-M   'P 1'
#
loop_
_entity.id
_entity.type
_entity.pdbx_description
1 polymer ?
#
loop_
_entity_poly.entity_id
_entity_poly.type
_entity_poly.pdbx_seq_one_letter_code
_entity_poly.pdbx_strand_id
1 'polypeptide(L)'
;MFQDWKAQTGLSIHEGFGQSETTCCLATFPGMELRFGAMGKPVPGYDIQLLDEDGKPVQPGQEGEICIRVDGRKPLGLFLGYYRDDLATARAWHDGFYHTGDVATMDAAGYFWYVGRKDDLIKSSGYRIGPFEVESALLEHEAVLEAAITGVPDLIRGQVVKATIVLKDGYIASDALKKELQNHVKRTTAPYKYPRLIDFTDALPKTASGKIRRVALR
;
A
#
# COMPACT_ATOMS: atom_id res chain seq x y z
N MET A 1 6.32 13.95 9.77
CA MET A 1 5.09 13.68 10.57
C MET A 1 5.39 12.97 11.90
N PHE A 2 5.90 11.71 11.98
CA PHE A 2 6.18 11.01 13.26
C PHE A 2 7.14 11.78 14.17
N GLN A 3 8.27 12.25 13.61
CA GLN A 3 9.28 13.01 14.38
C GLN A 3 8.75 14.35 14.83
N ASP A 4 8.02 15.06 13.98
CA ASP A 4 7.43 16.37 14.28
C ASP A 4 6.36 16.25 15.37
N TRP A 5 5.51 15.20 15.29
CA TRP A 5 4.53 14.90 16.33
C TRP A 5 5.20 14.64 17.68
N LYS A 6 6.23 13.79 17.69
CA LYS A 6 6.98 13.50 18.92
C LYS A 6 7.69 14.72 19.47
N ALA A 7 8.26 15.56 18.61
CA ALA A 7 8.92 16.81 19.03
C ALA A 7 7.94 17.80 19.67
N GLN A 8 6.71 17.90 19.13
CA GLN A 8 5.70 18.84 19.60
C GLN A 8 4.92 18.35 20.83
N THR A 9 4.67 17.04 20.95
CA THR A 9 3.77 16.48 21.96
C THR A 9 4.47 15.60 22.99
N GLY A 10 5.69 15.14 22.74
CA GLY A 10 6.39 14.12 23.52
C GLY A 10 5.85 12.70 23.29
N LEU A 11 4.74 12.53 22.56
CA LEU A 11 4.08 11.24 22.32
C LEU A 11 4.59 10.55 21.06
N SER A 12 4.60 9.23 21.08
CA SER A 12 4.90 8.42 19.92
C SER A 12 3.62 7.94 19.24
N ILE A 13 3.57 7.99 17.91
CA ILE A 13 2.49 7.42 17.11
C ILE A 13 2.77 5.93 16.95
N HIS A 14 1.75 5.09 17.21
CA HIS A 14 1.77 3.66 16.98
C HIS A 14 0.92 3.33 15.76
N GLU A 15 1.50 2.55 14.85
CA GLU A 15 0.82 2.11 13.63
C GLU A 15 -0.03 0.87 13.87
N GLY A 16 -1.07 0.72 13.07
CA GLY A 16 -1.89 -0.48 13.00
C GLY A 16 -2.47 -0.67 11.61
N PHE A 17 -2.64 -1.92 11.20
CA PHE A 17 -3.23 -2.31 9.94
C PHE A 17 -4.40 -3.26 10.17
N GLY A 18 -5.42 -3.08 9.38
CA GLY A 18 -6.60 -3.94 9.32
C GLY A 18 -7.54 -3.51 8.21
N GLN A 19 -8.59 -4.28 8.06
CA GLN A 19 -9.66 -4.08 7.09
C GLN A 19 -11.01 -4.10 7.83
N SER A 20 -12.10 -3.73 7.17
CA SER A 20 -13.46 -3.93 7.70
C SER A 20 -13.72 -5.40 8.02
N GLU A 21 -13.08 -6.29 7.26
CA GLU A 21 -13.15 -7.74 7.40
C GLU A 21 -12.35 -8.30 8.57
N THR A 22 -11.35 -7.57 9.10
CA THR A 22 -10.36 -8.14 10.04
C THR A 22 -10.24 -7.42 11.37
N THR A 23 -10.83 -6.24 11.52
CA THR A 23 -10.42 -5.29 12.57
C THR A 23 -8.91 -4.99 12.48
N CYS A 24 -8.23 -4.56 13.55
CA CYS A 24 -6.77 -4.39 13.57
C CYS A 24 -6.10 -5.75 13.71
N CYS A 25 -5.35 -6.19 12.70
CA CYS A 25 -4.69 -7.49 12.69
C CYS A 25 -3.15 -7.41 12.77
N LEU A 26 -2.56 -6.27 12.42
CA LEU A 26 -1.15 -5.95 12.67
C LEU A 26 -1.08 -4.66 13.47
N ALA A 27 -0.18 -4.55 14.45
CA ALA A 27 -0.02 -3.33 15.23
C ALA A 27 1.37 -3.21 15.87
N THR A 28 1.75 -1.97 16.19
CA THR A 28 2.87 -1.66 17.07
C THR A 28 2.32 -1.38 18.46
N PHE A 29 2.55 -2.29 19.42
CA PHE A 29 2.07 -2.16 20.78
C PHE A 29 2.99 -1.28 21.64
N PRO A 30 2.48 -0.72 22.77
CA PRO A 30 3.32 -0.07 23.76
C PRO A 30 4.45 -1.01 24.24
N GLY A 31 5.66 -0.48 24.30
CA GLY A 31 6.86 -1.26 24.67
C GLY A 31 7.57 -1.97 23.52
N MET A 32 6.98 -2.01 22.34
CA MET A 32 7.69 -2.46 21.14
C MET A 32 8.61 -1.37 20.57
N GLU A 33 9.69 -1.79 19.91
CA GLU A 33 10.52 -0.88 19.11
C GLU A 33 9.68 -0.25 18.01
N LEU A 34 9.69 1.08 17.91
CA LEU A 34 8.99 1.79 16.85
C LEU A 34 9.86 1.79 15.58
N ARG A 35 9.34 1.20 14.52
CA ARG A 35 9.93 1.21 13.19
C ARG A 35 9.03 2.02 12.26
N PHE A 36 9.47 3.23 11.94
CA PHE A 36 8.65 4.15 11.14
C PHE A 36 8.31 3.56 9.77
N GLY A 37 7.02 3.62 9.43
CA GLY A 37 6.47 3.02 8.22
C GLY A 37 6.13 1.53 8.32
N ALA A 38 6.53 0.85 9.42
CA ALA A 38 6.09 -0.52 9.64
C ALA A 38 4.68 -0.55 10.25
N MET A 39 3.82 -1.45 9.76
CA MET A 39 2.49 -1.71 10.31
C MET A 39 2.55 -2.41 11.69
N GLY A 40 3.72 -2.84 12.13
CA GLY A 40 3.91 -3.59 13.37
C GLY A 40 4.01 -5.10 13.17
N LYS A 41 3.54 -5.85 14.15
CA LYS A 41 3.52 -7.33 14.19
C LYS A 41 2.10 -7.86 14.34
N PRO A 42 1.87 -9.17 14.10
CA PRO A 42 0.57 -9.78 14.30
C PRO A 42 0.00 -9.53 15.70
N VAL A 43 -1.26 -9.08 15.73
CA VAL A 43 -2.03 -8.91 16.97
C VAL A 43 -2.31 -10.29 17.58
N PRO A 44 -2.25 -10.47 18.90
CA PRO A 44 -2.57 -11.74 19.54
C PRO A 44 -3.91 -12.30 19.07
N GLY A 45 -3.90 -13.57 18.66
CA GLY A 45 -5.08 -14.26 18.10
C GLY A 45 -5.15 -14.27 16.58
N TYR A 46 -4.25 -13.57 15.88
CA TYR A 46 -4.07 -13.67 14.43
C TYR A 46 -2.80 -14.44 14.08
N ASP A 47 -2.93 -15.49 13.27
CA ASP A 47 -1.81 -16.16 12.61
C ASP A 47 -1.70 -15.62 11.19
N ILE A 48 -0.74 -14.72 10.97
CA ILE A 48 -0.55 -14.01 9.71
C ILE A 48 0.69 -14.52 9.00
N GLN A 49 0.52 -14.84 7.71
CA GLN A 49 1.60 -15.25 6.84
C GLN A 49 1.63 -14.38 5.58
N LEU A 50 2.81 -14.22 5.00
CA LEU A 50 2.97 -13.66 3.66
C LEU A 50 3.11 -14.82 2.69
N LEU A 51 2.18 -14.91 1.72
CA LEU A 51 2.16 -15.98 0.72
C LEU A 51 2.47 -15.42 -0.67
N ASP A 52 3.22 -16.21 -1.46
CA ASP A 52 3.47 -15.94 -2.87
C ASP A 52 2.25 -16.32 -3.77
N GLU A 53 2.42 -16.23 -5.09
CA GLU A 53 1.37 -16.58 -6.05
C GLU A 53 1.04 -18.10 -6.07
N ASP A 54 1.97 -18.94 -5.59
CA ASP A 54 1.79 -20.39 -5.47
C ASP A 54 1.21 -20.79 -4.09
N GLY A 55 0.88 -19.83 -3.22
CA GLY A 55 0.37 -20.06 -1.87
C GLY A 55 1.44 -20.53 -0.86
N LYS A 56 2.74 -20.32 -1.16
CA LYS A 56 3.84 -20.70 -0.29
C LYS A 56 4.31 -19.51 0.55
N PRO A 57 4.70 -19.74 1.82
CA PRO A 57 5.29 -18.70 2.65
C PRO A 57 6.56 -18.10 2.02
N VAL A 58 6.66 -16.77 1.97
CA VAL A 58 7.84 -16.06 1.48
C VAL A 58 8.89 -15.90 2.58
N GLN A 59 10.15 -15.71 2.16
CA GLN A 59 11.26 -15.43 3.09
C GLN A 59 11.25 -13.95 3.53
N PRO A 60 11.85 -13.63 4.70
CA PRO A 60 12.01 -12.22 5.11
C PRO A 60 12.64 -11.36 4.00
N GLY A 61 12.06 -10.17 3.79
CA GLY A 61 12.44 -9.23 2.73
C GLY A 61 11.77 -9.47 1.38
N GLN A 62 11.07 -10.58 1.20
CA GLN A 62 10.29 -10.83 -0.01
C GLN A 62 8.86 -10.31 0.13
N GLU A 63 8.26 -9.93 -0.99
CA GLU A 63 6.85 -9.53 -1.06
C GLU A 63 5.94 -10.75 -1.07
N GLY A 64 4.85 -10.68 -0.29
CA GLY A 64 3.80 -11.68 -0.28
C GLY A 64 2.45 -11.07 0.07
N GLU A 65 1.37 -11.76 -0.29
CA GLU A 65 0.03 -11.39 0.13
C GLU A 65 -0.14 -11.64 1.63
N ILE A 66 -0.72 -10.68 2.35
CA ILE A 66 -1.07 -10.85 3.75
C ILE A 66 -2.24 -11.84 3.82
N CYS A 67 -1.98 -13.03 4.37
CA CYS A 67 -2.98 -14.07 4.53
C CYS A 67 -3.14 -14.41 6.02
N ILE A 68 -4.38 -14.55 6.47
CA ILE A 68 -4.72 -14.90 7.85
C ILE A 68 -5.15 -16.37 7.85
N ARG A 69 -4.42 -17.20 8.62
CA ARG A 69 -4.74 -18.62 8.76
C ARG A 69 -6.09 -18.80 9.46
N VAL A 70 -6.93 -19.66 8.90
CA VAL A 70 -8.29 -19.94 9.40
C VAL A 70 -8.59 -21.43 9.53
N ASP A 71 -7.67 -22.31 9.13
CA ASP A 71 -7.73 -23.74 9.40
C ASP A 71 -7.45 -23.95 10.91
N GLY A 72 -8.41 -24.43 11.62
CA GLY A 72 -8.35 -24.63 13.06
C GLY A 72 -9.14 -23.59 13.84
N ARG A 73 -8.51 -22.52 14.34
CA ARG A 73 -9.17 -21.48 15.12
C ARG A 73 -9.28 -20.17 14.34
N LYS A 74 -10.50 -19.82 13.94
CA LYS A 74 -10.81 -18.54 13.33
C LYS A 74 -10.60 -17.39 14.33
N PRO A 75 -9.87 -16.31 13.99
CA PRO A 75 -9.78 -15.10 14.81
C PRO A 75 -11.16 -14.49 15.09
N LEU A 76 -11.38 -14.02 16.32
CA LEU A 76 -12.67 -13.41 16.73
C LEU A 76 -13.01 -12.15 15.94
N GLY A 77 -11.99 -11.37 15.55
CA GLY A 77 -12.16 -10.15 14.77
C GLY A 77 -12.34 -10.33 13.27
N LEU A 78 -12.33 -11.59 12.78
CA LEU A 78 -12.48 -11.86 11.35
C LEU A 78 -13.97 -12.01 10.99
N PHE A 79 -14.40 -11.33 9.92
CA PHE A 79 -15.79 -11.32 9.45
C PHE A 79 -16.30 -12.73 9.09
N LEU A 80 -17.62 -12.90 8.96
CA LEU A 80 -18.22 -14.20 8.64
C LEU A 80 -18.28 -14.49 7.14
N GLY A 81 -18.21 -13.45 6.33
CA GLY A 81 -18.33 -13.50 4.88
C GLY A 81 -19.00 -12.23 4.34
N TYR A 82 -19.00 -12.05 3.03
CA TYR A 82 -19.68 -10.95 2.36
C TYR A 82 -21.19 -11.20 2.31
N TYR A 83 -21.96 -10.17 2.66
CA TYR A 83 -23.42 -10.29 2.74
C TYR A 83 -24.02 -10.56 1.35
N ARG A 84 -24.72 -11.69 1.22
CA ARG A 84 -25.36 -12.16 -0.03
C ARG A 84 -24.40 -12.27 -1.22
N ASP A 85 -23.10 -12.52 -0.97
CA ASP A 85 -22.09 -12.71 -2.01
C ASP A 85 -21.14 -13.87 -1.65
N ASP A 86 -21.68 -15.08 -1.82
CA ASP A 86 -20.94 -16.32 -1.52
C ASP A 86 -19.73 -16.49 -2.45
N LEU A 87 -19.81 -15.97 -3.69
CA LEU A 87 -18.69 -16.04 -4.64
C LEU A 87 -17.54 -15.15 -4.21
N ALA A 88 -17.82 -13.93 -3.75
CA ALA A 88 -16.77 -13.06 -3.21
C ALA A 88 -16.18 -13.67 -1.92
N THR A 89 -17.03 -14.25 -1.07
CA THR A 89 -16.58 -14.94 0.14
C THR A 89 -15.67 -16.11 -0.20
N ALA A 90 -16.03 -16.98 -1.13
CA ALA A 90 -15.22 -18.13 -1.53
C ALA A 90 -13.89 -17.71 -2.19
N ARG A 91 -13.87 -16.58 -2.93
CA ARG A 91 -12.63 -16.02 -3.50
C ARG A 91 -11.66 -15.48 -2.45
N ALA A 92 -12.19 -14.98 -1.32
CA ALA A 92 -11.37 -14.46 -0.24
C ALA A 92 -10.95 -15.54 0.78
N TRP A 93 -11.70 -16.64 0.86
CA TRP A 93 -11.47 -17.72 1.82
C TRP A 93 -11.19 -19.03 1.09
N HIS A 94 -9.91 -19.36 0.92
CA HIS A 94 -9.50 -20.62 0.28
C HIS A 94 -8.16 -21.11 0.86
N ASP A 95 -7.82 -22.35 0.63
CA ASP A 95 -6.55 -22.99 1.01
C ASP A 95 -6.18 -22.85 2.50
N GLY A 96 -7.20 -22.76 3.39
CA GLY A 96 -7.00 -22.60 4.83
C GLY A 96 -6.67 -21.18 5.28
N PHE A 97 -6.81 -20.18 4.39
CA PHE A 97 -6.53 -18.77 4.66
C PHE A 97 -7.68 -17.86 4.27
N TYR A 98 -7.77 -16.73 4.97
CA TYR A 98 -8.41 -15.53 4.46
C TYR A 98 -7.36 -14.67 3.73
N HIS A 99 -7.59 -14.42 2.46
CA HIS A 99 -6.74 -13.61 1.59
C HIS A 99 -7.18 -12.16 1.62
N THR A 100 -6.33 -11.27 2.17
CA THR A 100 -6.69 -9.86 2.35
C THR A 100 -6.67 -9.07 1.04
N GLY A 101 -5.95 -9.56 0.02
CA GLY A 101 -5.64 -8.83 -1.19
C GLY A 101 -4.62 -7.70 -0.99
N ASP A 102 -4.07 -7.54 0.21
CA ASP A 102 -2.99 -6.60 0.51
C ASP A 102 -1.64 -7.31 0.47
N VAL A 103 -0.62 -6.64 -0.07
CA VAL A 103 0.75 -7.15 -0.19
C VAL A 103 1.65 -6.39 0.76
N ALA A 104 2.54 -7.13 1.41
CA ALA A 104 3.53 -6.59 2.34
C ALA A 104 4.89 -7.30 2.19
N THR A 105 5.91 -6.73 2.80
CA THR A 105 7.16 -7.41 3.15
C THR A 105 7.26 -7.57 4.66
N MET A 106 8.07 -8.50 5.13
CA MET A 106 8.34 -8.70 6.55
C MET A 106 9.85 -8.80 6.76
N ASP A 107 10.38 -8.18 7.81
CA ASP A 107 11.78 -8.34 8.17
C ASP A 107 12.03 -9.58 9.04
N ALA A 108 13.32 -9.87 9.30
CA ALA A 108 13.73 -10.98 10.16
C ALA A 108 13.27 -10.85 11.62
N ALA A 109 12.89 -9.65 12.06
CA ALA A 109 12.35 -9.39 13.39
C ALA A 109 10.82 -9.49 13.45
N GLY A 110 10.14 -9.79 12.32
CA GLY A 110 8.70 -9.98 12.20
C GLY A 110 7.88 -8.70 12.12
N TYR A 111 8.49 -7.57 11.73
CA TYR A 111 7.75 -6.35 11.40
C TYR A 111 7.31 -6.38 9.94
N PHE A 112 6.12 -5.88 9.67
CA PHE A 112 5.50 -5.86 8.35
C PHE A 112 5.51 -4.43 7.77
N TRP A 113 5.82 -4.29 6.48
CA TRP A 113 5.71 -3.06 5.70
C TRP A 113 4.72 -3.22 4.56
N TYR A 114 3.81 -2.27 4.45
CA TYR A 114 2.80 -2.25 3.39
C TYR A 114 3.43 -1.93 2.03
N VAL A 115 3.09 -2.72 1.02
CA VAL A 115 3.50 -2.51 -0.38
C VAL A 115 2.35 -1.95 -1.21
N GLY A 116 1.15 -2.52 -1.07
CA GLY A 116 -0.03 -2.09 -1.82
C GLY A 116 -1.09 -3.17 -1.93
N ARG A 117 -2.17 -2.86 -2.64
CA ARG A 117 -3.17 -3.85 -3.04
C ARG A 117 -2.61 -4.73 -4.16
N LYS A 118 -2.93 -6.03 -4.14
CA LYS A 118 -2.54 -7.01 -5.16
C LYS A 118 -3.05 -6.62 -6.56
N ASP A 119 -4.27 -6.08 -6.61
CA ASP A 119 -4.95 -5.59 -7.81
C ASP A 119 -4.49 -4.21 -8.29
N ASP A 120 -3.81 -3.44 -7.44
CA ASP A 120 -3.24 -2.14 -7.76
C ASP A 120 -1.74 -2.20 -8.11
N LEU A 121 -1.05 -3.33 -7.84
CA LEU A 121 0.36 -3.49 -8.18
C LEU A 121 0.60 -3.33 -9.68
N ILE A 122 1.56 -2.48 -10.03
CA ILE A 122 1.92 -2.18 -11.41
C ILE A 122 3.03 -3.13 -11.85
N LYS A 123 2.74 -3.97 -12.85
CA LYS A 123 3.70 -4.92 -13.42
C LYS A 123 4.41 -4.27 -14.61
N SER A 124 5.60 -3.70 -14.38
CA SER A 124 6.39 -2.97 -15.38
C SER A 124 7.75 -3.61 -15.61
N SER A 125 8.02 -4.11 -16.82
CA SER A 125 9.31 -4.74 -17.17
C SER A 125 9.78 -5.83 -16.20
N GLY A 126 8.84 -6.65 -15.69
CA GLY A 126 9.13 -7.69 -14.71
C GLY A 126 9.19 -7.23 -13.24
N TYR A 127 9.19 -5.92 -12.99
CA TYR A 127 9.10 -5.38 -11.63
C TYR A 127 7.66 -5.26 -11.18
N ARG A 128 7.45 -5.44 -9.86
CA ARG A 128 6.20 -5.10 -9.18
C ARG A 128 6.41 -3.77 -8.47
N ILE A 129 5.54 -2.79 -8.74
CA ILE A 129 5.65 -1.45 -8.20
C ILE A 129 4.37 -1.17 -7.41
N GLY A 130 4.50 -0.97 -6.11
CA GLY A 130 3.41 -0.56 -5.24
C GLY A 130 3.09 0.93 -5.48
N PRO A 131 1.83 1.28 -5.77
CA PRO A 131 1.43 2.68 -5.93
C PRO A 131 1.77 3.56 -4.74
N PHE A 132 1.59 3.02 -3.52
CA PHE A 132 1.77 3.76 -2.26
C PHE A 132 3.18 4.33 -2.09
N GLU A 133 4.23 3.58 -2.43
CA GLU A 133 5.61 4.05 -2.32
C GLU A 133 5.89 5.25 -3.24
N VAL A 134 5.37 5.20 -4.46
CA VAL A 134 5.53 6.29 -5.43
C VAL A 134 4.70 7.51 -5.03
N GLU A 135 3.47 7.30 -4.52
CA GLU A 135 2.61 8.36 -3.96
C GLU A 135 3.30 9.04 -2.79
N SER A 136 3.86 8.27 -1.85
CA SER A 136 4.59 8.80 -0.69
C SER A 136 5.78 9.66 -1.11
N ALA A 137 6.57 9.18 -2.07
CA ALA A 137 7.70 9.95 -2.61
C ALA A 137 7.25 11.26 -3.27
N LEU A 138 6.16 11.24 -4.04
CA LEU A 138 5.63 12.46 -4.66
C LEU A 138 5.10 13.47 -3.63
N LEU A 139 4.47 12.99 -2.56
CA LEU A 139 3.95 13.85 -1.48
C LEU A 139 5.05 14.55 -0.66
N GLU A 140 6.30 14.07 -0.70
CA GLU A 140 7.46 14.76 -0.12
C GLU A 140 7.87 16.00 -0.91
N HIS A 141 7.45 16.12 -2.17
CA HIS A 141 7.78 17.25 -3.02
C HIS A 141 6.92 18.47 -2.69
N GLU A 142 7.54 19.65 -2.56
CA GLU A 142 6.88 20.88 -2.12
C GLU A 142 5.67 21.30 -2.99
N ALA A 143 5.69 21.01 -4.30
CA ALA A 143 4.63 21.35 -5.24
C ALA A 143 3.40 20.42 -5.16
N VAL A 144 3.48 19.26 -4.52
CA VAL A 144 2.45 18.23 -4.58
C VAL A 144 1.52 18.32 -3.38
N LEU A 145 0.22 18.46 -3.64
CA LEU A 145 -0.83 18.40 -2.62
C LEU A 145 -1.36 16.98 -2.47
N GLU A 146 -1.73 16.34 -3.59
CA GLU A 146 -2.21 14.96 -3.65
C GLU A 146 -1.63 14.26 -4.86
N ALA A 147 -1.42 12.95 -4.76
CA ALA A 147 -0.97 12.12 -5.87
C ALA A 147 -1.71 10.79 -5.87
N ALA A 148 -2.06 10.31 -7.05
CA ALA A 148 -2.60 8.98 -7.29
C ALA A 148 -1.78 8.28 -8.36
N ILE A 149 -1.35 7.06 -8.07
CA ILE A 149 -0.54 6.25 -8.97
C ILE A 149 -1.37 5.10 -9.53
N THR A 150 -1.30 4.94 -10.85
CA THR A 150 -1.95 3.84 -11.58
C THR A 150 -1.01 3.23 -12.62
N GLY A 151 -1.22 1.94 -12.92
CA GLY A 151 -0.60 1.31 -14.08
C GLY A 151 -1.43 1.56 -15.33
N VAL A 152 -0.78 1.98 -16.41
CA VAL A 152 -1.41 2.07 -17.74
C VAL A 152 -0.72 1.11 -18.71
N PRO A 153 -1.44 0.50 -19.65
CA PRO A 153 -0.86 -0.43 -20.62
C PRO A 153 0.30 0.19 -21.41
N ASP A 154 1.35 -0.60 -21.64
CA ASP A 154 2.51 -0.25 -22.48
C ASP A 154 2.94 -1.49 -23.27
N LEU A 155 3.15 -1.31 -24.59
CA LEU A 155 3.44 -2.41 -25.52
C LEU A 155 4.76 -3.14 -25.22
N ILE A 156 5.74 -2.44 -24.64
CA ILE A 156 7.07 -3.00 -24.38
C ILE A 156 7.19 -3.50 -22.94
N ARG A 157 6.58 -2.78 -21.97
CA ARG A 157 6.76 -3.01 -20.55
C ARG A 157 5.61 -3.72 -19.85
N GLY A 158 4.55 -4.04 -20.61
CA GLY A 158 3.28 -4.50 -20.06
C GLY A 158 2.49 -3.34 -19.46
N GLN A 159 3.03 -2.67 -18.47
CA GLN A 159 2.49 -1.45 -17.88
C GLN A 159 3.60 -0.41 -17.63
N VAL A 160 3.22 0.86 -17.57
CA VAL A 160 4.06 1.95 -17.07
C VAL A 160 3.34 2.67 -15.94
N VAL A 161 4.13 3.24 -15.03
CA VAL A 161 3.64 4.05 -13.92
C VAL A 161 3.12 5.38 -14.45
N LYS A 162 1.87 5.70 -14.15
CA LYS A 162 1.23 7.00 -14.39
C LYS A 162 0.90 7.65 -13.06
N ALA A 163 1.26 8.92 -12.91
CA ALA A 163 0.89 9.77 -11.78
C ALA A 163 -0.20 10.76 -12.20
N THR A 164 -1.29 10.85 -11.44
CA THR A 164 -2.28 11.93 -11.50
C THR A 164 -2.09 12.79 -10.26
N ILE A 165 -1.78 14.07 -10.44
CA ILE A 165 -1.26 14.94 -9.37
C ILE A 165 -2.13 16.18 -9.24
N VAL A 166 -2.47 16.52 -7.99
CA VAL A 166 -3.02 17.82 -7.61
C VAL A 166 -1.87 18.67 -7.06
N LEU A 167 -1.68 19.84 -7.62
CA LEU A 167 -0.65 20.78 -7.18
C LEU A 167 -1.16 21.64 -6.01
N LYS A 168 -0.22 22.07 -5.16
CA LYS A 168 -0.49 23.12 -4.17
C LYS A 168 -0.66 24.47 -4.85
N ASP A 169 -1.32 25.39 -4.17
CA ASP A 169 -1.47 26.77 -4.61
C ASP A 169 -0.11 27.43 -4.91
N GLY A 170 -0.05 28.18 -6.01
CA GLY A 170 1.15 28.88 -6.46
C GLY A 170 2.05 28.07 -7.41
N TYR A 171 1.78 26.78 -7.63
CA TYR A 171 2.49 25.98 -8.62
C TYR A 171 1.69 25.85 -9.92
N ILE A 172 2.42 25.90 -11.05
CA ILE A 172 1.81 25.84 -12.39
C ILE A 172 2.26 24.55 -13.09
N ALA A 173 1.29 23.85 -13.67
CA ALA A 173 1.50 22.67 -14.46
C ALA A 173 2.42 22.98 -15.66
N SER A 174 3.54 22.26 -15.78
CA SER A 174 4.50 22.43 -16.88
C SER A 174 5.29 21.15 -17.12
N ASP A 175 5.89 21.01 -18.31
CA ASP A 175 6.77 19.89 -18.61
C ASP A 175 8.08 19.93 -17.78
N ALA A 176 8.52 21.12 -17.39
CA ALA A 176 9.65 21.29 -16.48
C ALA A 176 9.33 20.66 -15.10
N LEU A 177 8.17 20.96 -14.53
CA LEU A 177 7.71 20.39 -13.26
C LEU A 177 7.50 18.88 -13.36
N LYS A 178 6.95 18.35 -14.49
CA LYS A 178 6.87 16.89 -14.69
C LYS A 178 8.24 16.24 -14.60
N LYS A 179 9.25 16.83 -15.26
CA LYS A 179 10.61 16.31 -15.25
C LYS A 179 11.26 16.37 -13.87
N GLU A 180 11.00 17.42 -13.13
CA GLU A 180 11.45 17.60 -11.75
C GLU A 180 10.86 16.52 -10.84
N LEU A 181 9.54 16.30 -10.89
CA LEU A 181 8.84 15.25 -10.13
C LEU A 181 9.34 13.84 -10.48
N GLN A 182 9.55 13.55 -11.77
CA GLN A 182 10.16 12.29 -12.20
C GLN A 182 11.55 12.08 -11.60
N ASN A 183 12.39 13.12 -11.60
CA ASN A 183 13.73 13.06 -11.02
C ASN A 183 13.70 12.97 -9.49
N HIS A 184 12.73 13.62 -8.84
CA HIS A 184 12.52 13.51 -7.41
C HIS A 184 12.23 12.05 -7.03
N VAL A 185 11.25 11.40 -7.66
CA VAL A 185 10.92 9.98 -7.40
C VAL A 185 12.12 9.06 -7.66
N LYS A 186 12.91 9.29 -8.74
CA LYS A 186 14.12 8.50 -9.00
C LYS A 186 15.18 8.59 -7.91
N ARG A 187 15.24 9.72 -7.19
CA ARG A 187 16.22 9.94 -6.11
C ARG A 187 15.74 9.39 -4.77
N THR A 188 14.43 9.43 -4.53
CA THR A 188 13.82 9.02 -3.24
C THR A 188 13.43 7.55 -3.21
N THR A 189 13.25 6.92 -4.39
CA THR A 189 12.91 5.50 -4.53
C THR A 189 13.88 4.78 -5.47
N ALA A 190 13.58 3.53 -5.83
CA ALA A 190 14.34 2.85 -6.87
C ALA A 190 14.07 3.48 -8.25
N PRO A 191 15.12 3.72 -9.09
CA PRO A 191 15.01 4.46 -10.36
C PRO A 191 13.94 3.93 -11.32
N TYR A 192 13.62 2.64 -11.30
CA TYR A 192 12.60 2.05 -12.18
C TYR A 192 11.15 2.38 -11.77
N LYS A 193 10.92 2.91 -10.56
CA LYS A 193 9.60 3.21 -10.00
C LYS A 193 9.03 4.57 -10.43
N TYR A 194 9.84 5.44 -11.04
CA TYR A 194 9.38 6.78 -11.40
C TYR A 194 8.19 6.77 -12.37
N PRO A 195 7.22 7.70 -12.24
CA PRO A 195 6.11 7.82 -13.17
C PRO A 195 6.61 8.26 -14.53
N ARG A 196 6.34 7.44 -15.57
CA ARG A 196 6.67 7.79 -16.96
C ARG A 196 5.69 8.79 -17.53
N LEU A 197 4.45 8.73 -17.07
CA LEU A 197 3.38 9.65 -17.43
C LEU A 197 2.95 10.43 -16.19
N ILE A 198 2.76 11.75 -16.36
CA ILE A 198 2.26 12.64 -15.32
C ILE A 198 1.16 13.49 -15.92
N ASP A 199 -0.03 13.44 -15.31
CA ASP A 199 -1.14 14.33 -15.57
C ASP A 199 -1.41 15.19 -14.34
N PHE A 200 -1.72 16.47 -14.55
CA PHE A 200 -2.18 17.38 -13.50
C PHE A 200 -3.69 17.54 -13.54
N THR A 201 -4.31 17.62 -12.39
CA THR A 201 -5.77 17.78 -12.24
C THR A 201 -6.08 18.65 -11.03
N ASP A 202 -7.26 19.24 -11.00
CA ASP A 202 -7.73 20.08 -9.87
C ASP A 202 -8.17 19.23 -8.67
N ALA A 203 -8.61 17.98 -8.90
CA ALA A 203 -9.04 17.08 -7.83
C ALA A 203 -8.91 15.61 -8.23
N LEU A 204 -8.63 14.73 -7.26
CA LEU A 204 -8.65 13.28 -7.43
C LEU A 204 -10.05 12.72 -7.12
N PRO A 205 -10.52 11.70 -7.87
CA PRO A 205 -11.76 11.02 -7.57
C PRO A 205 -11.63 10.25 -6.23
N LYS A 206 -12.59 10.46 -5.33
CA LYS A 206 -12.60 9.85 -3.98
C LYS A 206 -13.89 9.07 -3.73
N THR A 207 -13.81 8.12 -2.84
CA THR A 207 -14.99 7.44 -2.25
C THR A 207 -15.66 8.36 -1.24
N ALA A 208 -16.86 7.99 -0.76
CA ALA A 208 -17.52 8.71 0.32
C ALA A 208 -16.68 8.78 1.62
N SER A 209 -15.77 7.81 1.83
CA SER A 209 -14.83 7.80 2.96
C SER A 209 -13.52 8.56 2.71
N GLY A 210 -13.39 9.27 1.58
CA GLY A 210 -12.20 10.06 1.24
C GLY A 210 -11.04 9.29 0.60
N LYS A 211 -11.17 7.98 0.37
CA LYS A 211 -10.12 7.18 -0.28
C LYS A 211 -10.10 7.41 -1.80
N ILE A 212 -8.91 7.49 -2.39
CA ILE A 212 -8.72 7.66 -3.84
C ILE A 212 -9.31 6.45 -4.60
N ARG A 213 -10.15 6.73 -5.60
CA ARG A 213 -10.74 5.73 -6.50
C ARG A 213 -9.85 5.52 -7.71
N ARG A 214 -8.79 4.72 -7.58
CA ARG A 214 -7.82 4.47 -8.67
C ARG A 214 -8.46 3.89 -9.93
N VAL A 215 -9.53 3.10 -9.79
CA VAL A 215 -10.29 2.56 -10.95
C VAL A 215 -10.80 3.67 -11.87
N ALA A 216 -11.12 4.84 -11.37
CA ALA A 216 -11.59 5.98 -12.16
C ALA A 216 -10.43 6.74 -12.87
N LEU A 217 -9.16 6.37 -12.61
CA LEU A 217 -7.96 7.00 -13.18
C LEU A 217 -7.20 6.08 -14.17
N ARG A 218 -7.69 4.86 -14.35
CA ARG A 218 -7.14 3.84 -15.28
C ARG A 218 -7.65 4.03 -16.70
#